data_03edb52e99d2b7ad7f0cfe300d3b62e4
#
_entry.id   03edb52e99d2b7ad7f0cfe300d3b62e4
#
_cell.length_a   1.000
_cell.length_b   1.000
_cell.length_c   1.000
_cell.angle_alpha   90.00
_cell.angle_beta   90.00
_cell.angle_gamma   90.00
#
_symmetry.space_group_name_H-M   'P 1'
#
loop_
_entity.id
_entity.type
_entity.pdbx_description
1 polymer ?
#
loop_
_entity_poly.entity_id
_entity_poly.type
_entity_poly.pdbx_seq_one_letter_code
_entity_poly.pdbx_strand_id
1 'polypeptide(L)'
;MNSQKLVSVIMSVHNAEKTIEDCVRSILSQTYENIEFLILDDFSTDKTKEILKKLDTESEKIKLYQNNKNLGLTKSLNILIEESKGEYIARQDSDDTSSINRIETQIKTMETDSLDFCTTKARIKGTNKKIPNISYYIPKKILLKYKNPFIHGSLIIKKEALLDCGLYDERFYYSQDYKLMIDLVSKGYKFKIIKEDLYCLNYSDNISINFKEQQKYYAKCAKKNITPES
;
A
#
# COMPACT_ATOMS: atom_id res chain seq x y z
N MET A 1 4.05 -25.05 17.79
CA MET A 1 3.27 -24.30 16.80
C MET A 1 3.96 -22.96 16.60
N ASN A 2 4.50 -22.65 15.42
CA ASN A 2 5.02 -21.30 15.19
C ASN A 2 3.83 -20.34 15.25
N SER A 3 3.84 -19.40 16.20
CA SER A 3 2.83 -18.35 16.26
C SER A 3 2.89 -17.53 14.97
N GLN A 4 1.73 -17.26 14.37
CA GLN A 4 1.66 -16.38 13.20
C GLN A 4 2.31 -15.04 13.55
N LYS A 5 3.15 -14.51 12.65
CA LYS A 5 3.79 -13.19 12.80
C LYS A 5 2.74 -12.08 12.71
N LEU A 6 2.87 -11.05 13.50
CA LEU A 6 1.95 -9.91 13.44
C LEU A 6 2.15 -9.12 12.14
N VAL A 7 1.05 -8.86 11.45
CA VAL A 7 1.00 -8.00 10.26
C VAL A 7 0.27 -6.71 10.62
N SER A 8 0.93 -5.57 10.48
CA SER A 8 0.27 -4.26 10.57
C SER A 8 -0.24 -3.86 9.20
N VAL A 9 -1.56 -3.89 9.03
CA VAL A 9 -2.19 -3.28 7.84
C VAL A 9 -2.24 -1.78 8.08
N ILE A 10 -1.76 -0.98 7.12
CA ILE A 10 -1.75 0.48 7.19
C ILE A 10 -2.55 1.11 6.07
N MET A 11 -3.38 2.08 6.40
CA MET A 11 -4.22 2.81 5.46
C MET A 11 -4.34 4.28 5.85
N SER A 12 -3.92 5.19 4.98
CA SER A 12 -4.26 6.60 5.07
C SER A 12 -5.49 6.86 4.21
N VAL A 13 -6.42 7.65 4.72
CA VAL A 13 -7.69 7.97 4.05
C VAL A 13 -7.98 9.46 4.09
N HIS A 14 -8.51 9.98 2.98
CA HIS A 14 -9.04 11.34 2.87
C HIS A 14 -10.25 11.34 1.93
N ASN A 15 -11.43 11.72 2.45
CA ASN A 15 -12.68 11.83 1.69
C ASN A 15 -13.04 10.56 0.88
N ALA A 16 -13.28 9.45 1.57
CA ALA A 16 -13.57 8.14 0.98
C ALA A 16 -14.94 7.56 1.44
N GLU A 17 -15.92 8.40 1.76
CA GLU A 17 -17.23 7.97 2.31
C GLU A 17 -17.93 6.88 1.48
N LYS A 18 -17.68 6.82 0.17
CA LYS A 18 -18.32 5.86 -0.75
C LYS A 18 -17.64 4.48 -0.79
N THR A 19 -16.39 4.38 -0.33
CA THR A 19 -15.56 3.19 -0.55
C THR A 19 -14.99 2.60 0.73
N ILE A 20 -14.86 3.43 1.77
CA ILE A 20 -14.14 3.08 2.99
C ILE A 20 -14.73 1.86 3.72
N GLU A 21 -16.05 1.70 3.74
CA GLU A 21 -16.69 0.57 4.40
C GLU A 21 -16.33 -0.76 3.73
N ASP A 22 -16.47 -0.85 2.40
CA ASP A 22 -16.09 -2.05 1.62
C ASP A 22 -14.59 -2.36 1.80
N CYS A 23 -13.76 -1.34 1.78
CA CYS A 23 -12.33 -1.45 1.98
C CYS A 23 -12.00 -2.06 3.33
N VAL A 24 -12.49 -1.46 4.43
CA VAL A 24 -12.23 -1.92 5.80
C VAL A 24 -12.75 -3.35 6.01
N ARG A 25 -13.97 -3.65 5.56
CA ARG A 25 -14.54 -5.01 5.67
C ARG A 25 -13.70 -6.04 4.92
N SER A 26 -13.10 -5.70 3.79
CA SER A 26 -12.22 -6.60 3.03
C SER A 26 -10.93 -6.97 3.79
N ILE A 27 -10.47 -6.11 4.69
CA ILE A 27 -9.33 -6.38 5.57
C ILE A 27 -9.75 -7.16 6.83
N LEU A 28 -10.87 -6.79 7.43
CA LEU A 28 -11.38 -7.50 8.62
C LEU A 28 -11.75 -8.96 8.33
N SER A 29 -12.11 -9.28 7.09
CA SER A 29 -12.47 -10.63 6.64
C SER A 29 -11.27 -11.49 6.19
N GLN A 30 -10.03 -11.03 6.35
CA GLN A 30 -8.86 -11.81 5.94
C GLN A 30 -8.72 -13.13 6.70
N THR A 31 -8.31 -14.20 6.00
CA THR A 31 -8.04 -15.53 6.60
C THR A 31 -6.82 -15.53 7.53
N TYR A 32 -5.92 -14.58 7.35
CA TYR A 32 -4.79 -14.36 8.27
C TYR A 32 -5.26 -13.61 9.50
N GLU A 33 -5.24 -14.26 10.68
CA GLU A 33 -5.90 -13.75 11.88
C GLU A 33 -5.04 -12.73 12.65
N ASN A 34 -3.72 -12.92 12.70
CA ASN A 34 -2.83 -12.08 13.51
C ASN A 34 -2.50 -10.76 12.81
N ILE A 35 -3.50 -9.90 12.72
CA ILE A 35 -3.39 -8.55 12.14
C ILE A 35 -3.80 -7.48 13.15
N GLU A 36 -3.16 -6.33 13.08
CA GLU A 36 -3.66 -5.03 13.54
C GLU A 36 -3.91 -4.15 12.31
N PHE A 37 -4.94 -3.31 12.34
CA PHE A 37 -5.31 -2.44 11.24
C PHE A 37 -5.27 -0.98 11.66
N LEU A 38 -4.19 -0.29 11.29
CA LEU A 38 -3.97 1.12 11.59
C LEU A 38 -4.54 1.97 10.46
N ILE A 39 -5.52 2.79 10.78
CA ILE A 39 -6.21 3.69 9.84
C ILE A 39 -5.98 5.12 10.29
N LEU A 40 -5.44 5.97 9.41
CA LEU A 40 -5.24 7.38 9.67
C LEU A 40 -6.16 8.20 8.77
N ASP A 41 -7.13 8.91 9.38
CA ASP A 41 -7.94 9.90 8.71
C ASP A 41 -7.14 11.20 8.54
N ASP A 42 -6.75 11.47 7.30
CA ASP A 42 -5.96 12.65 6.92
C ASP A 42 -6.86 13.88 6.70
N PHE A 43 -7.62 14.23 7.75
CA PHE A 43 -8.49 15.41 7.77
C PHE A 43 -9.65 15.35 6.76
N SER A 44 -10.43 14.27 6.75
CA SER A 44 -11.64 14.15 5.92
C SER A 44 -12.72 15.15 6.33
N THR A 45 -13.43 15.67 5.33
CA THR A 45 -14.53 16.64 5.45
C THR A 45 -15.91 16.07 5.09
N ASP A 46 -15.93 14.83 4.57
CA ASP A 46 -17.12 14.05 4.27
C ASP A 46 -17.49 13.10 5.44
N LYS A 47 -18.34 12.10 5.22
CA LYS A 47 -18.76 11.13 6.22
C LYS A 47 -17.72 10.05 6.56
N THR A 48 -16.53 10.08 5.97
CA THR A 48 -15.48 9.07 6.20
C THR A 48 -15.23 8.85 7.69
N LYS A 49 -15.05 9.93 8.45
CA LYS A 49 -14.78 9.86 9.89
C LYS A 49 -15.90 9.18 10.69
N GLU A 50 -17.15 9.45 10.35
CA GLU A 50 -18.32 8.85 11.02
C GLU A 50 -18.36 7.34 10.74
N ILE A 51 -18.13 6.94 9.49
CA ILE A 51 -18.09 5.53 9.09
C ILE A 51 -16.95 4.79 9.80
N LEU A 52 -15.77 5.39 9.85
CA LEU A 52 -14.60 4.79 10.53
C LEU A 52 -14.86 4.58 12.03
N LYS A 53 -15.43 5.55 12.72
CA LYS A 53 -15.78 5.43 14.15
C LYS A 53 -16.77 4.29 14.39
N LYS A 54 -17.74 4.09 13.52
CA LYS A 54 -18.66 2.96 13.60
C LYS A 54 -17.92 1.63 13.44
N LEU A 55 -17.07 1.49 12.42
CA LEU A 55 -16.31 0.28 12.15
C LEU A 55 -15.31 -0.05 13.28
N ASP A 56 -14.72 0.95 13.91
CA ASP A 56 -13.83 0.80 15.07
C ASP A 56 -14.53 0.13 16.25
N THR A 57 -15.80 0.44 16.47
CA THR A 57 -16.59 -0.24 17.52
C THR A 57 -16.93 -1.70 17.21
N GLU A 58 -16.80 -2.12 15.96
CA GLU A 58 -17.10 -3.48 15.50
C GLU A 58 -15.89 -4.43 15.61
N SER A 59 -14.64 -3.92 15.78
CA SER A 59 -13.44 -4.77 15.78
C SER A 59 -12.26 -4.18 16.55
N GLU A 60 -11.76 -4.91 17.53
CA GLU A 60 -10.54 -4.57 18.29
C GLU A 60 -9.25 -4.56 17.44
N LYS A 61 -9.29 -5.08 16.22
CA LYS A 61 -8.17 -5.06 15.30
C LYS A 61 -7.91 -3.66 14.74
N ILE A 62 -8.92 -2.77 14.72
CA ILE A 62 -8.81 -1.41 14.20
C ILE A 62 -8.14 -0.50 15.24
N LYS A 63 -7.29 0.39 14.76
CA LYS A 63 -6.71 1.49 15.52
C LYS A 63 -6.83 2.75 14.69
N LEU A 64 -7.67 3.70 15.13
CA LEU A 64 -7.91 4.94 14.43
C LEU A 64 -6.96 6.03 14.89
N TYR A 65 -6.37 6.71 13.92
CA TYR A 65 -5.57 7.93 14.06
C TYR A 65 -6.23 9.05 13.26
N GLN A 66 -5.96 10.29 13.62
CA GLN A 66 -6.48 11.45 12.91
C GLN A 66 -5.45 12.58 12.85
N ASN A 67 -5.25 13.16 11.68
CA ASN A 67 -4.48 14.38 11.52
C ASN A 67 -5.35 15.63 11.77
N ASN A 68 -4.75 16.69 12.31
CA ASN A 68 -5.41 17.98 12.53
C ASN A 68 -5.49 18.87 11.28
N LYS A 69 -4.81 18.44 10.19
CA LYS A 69 -4.81 19.05 8.86
C LYS A 69 -4.43 17.99 7.84
N ASN A 70 -4.74 18.19 6.57
CA ASN A 70 -4.29 17.29 5.51
C ASN A 70 -2.76 17.37 5.37
N LEU A 71 -2.07 16.26 5.68
CA LEU A 71 -0.61 16.12 5.58
C LEU A 71 -0.18 15.42 4.30
N GLY A 72 -1.12 14.79 3.59
CA GLY A 72 -0.89 13.98 2.41
C GLY A 72 -0.48 12.54 2.70
N LEU A 73 -0.58 11.71 1.67
CA LEU A 73 -0.42 10.26 1.75
C LEU A 73 0.92 9.84 2.35
N THR A 74 2.02 10.44 1.89
CA THR A 74 3.39 10.04 2.26
C THR A 74 3.63 10.19 3.76
N LYS A 75 3.32 11.36 4.33
CA LYS A 75 3.50 11.63 5.76
C LYS A 75 2.58 10.76 6.62
N SER A 76 1.33 10.64 6.21
CA SER A 76 0.35 9.82 6.92
C SER A 76 0.75 8.34 6.95
N LEU A 77 1.37 7.82 5.88
CA LEU A 77 1.92 6.47 5.87
C LEU A 77 3.12 6.31 6.81
N ASN A 78 4.03 7.28 6.83
CA ASN A 78 5.19 7.23 7.73
C ASN A 78 4.74 7.21 9.20
N ILE A 79 3.78 8.04 9.59
CA ILE A 79 3.18 8.01 10.93
C ILE A 79 2.65 6.61 11.27
N LEU A 80 1.90 5.99 10.35
CA LEU A 80 1.35 4.66 10.59
C LEU A 80 2.42 3.56 10.67
N ILE A 81 3.53 3.69 9.93
CA ILE A 81 4.64 2.74 10.02
C ILE A 81 5.34 2.85 11.38
N GLU A 82 5.52 4.06 11.89
CA GLU A 82 6.11 4.29 13.21
C GLU A 82 5.24 3.70 14.32
N GLU A 83 3.92 3.91 14.27
CA GLU A 83 2.94 3.40 15.23
C GLU A 83 2.70 1.88 15.14
N SER A 84 3.11 1.24 14.04
CA SER A 84 2.87 -0.19 13.80
C SER A 84 3.72 -1.07 14.71
N LYS A 85 3.18 -2.23 15.11
CA LYS A 85 3.88 -3.23 15.96
C LYS A 85 4.24 -4.50 15.19
N GLY A 86 3.71 -4.69 13.98
CA GLY A 86 3.93 -5.88 13.17
C GLY A 86 5.34 -5.99 12.61
N GLU A 87 5.80 -7.23 12.43
CA GLU A 87 7.03 -7.55 11.70
C GLU A 87 6.90 -7.24 10.21
N TYR A 88 5.67 -7.36 9.70
CA TYR A 88 5.31 -7.02 8.33
C TYR A 88 4.36 -5.83 8.29
N ILE A 89 4.56 -4.98 7.31
CA ILE A 89 3.67 -3.88 6.97
C ILE A 89 2.92 -4.26 5.69
N ALA A 90 1.59 -4.28 5.75
CA ALA A 90 0.72 -4.49 4.60
C ALA A 90 0.03 -3.18 4.23
N ARG A 91 0.11 -2.79 2.97
CA ARG A 91 -0.53 -1.59 2.45
C ARG A 91 -1.99 -1.87 2.05
N GLN A 92 -2.86 -0.90 2.24
CA GLN A 92 -4.21 -0.89 1.71
C GLN A 92 -4.58 0.54 1.28
N ASP A 93 -5.13 0.74 0.09
CA ASP A 93 -5.72 2.00 -0.35
C ASP A 93 -7.21 2.05 0.01
N SER A 94 -7.70 3.22 0.42
CA SER A 94 -9.05 3.40 1.00
C SER A 94 -10.21 3.24 -0.01
N ASP A 95 -9.91 3.24 -1.29
CA ASP A 95 -10.86 3.07 -2.40
C ASP A 95 -10.83 1.67 -3.04
N ASP A 96 -9.90 0.81 -2.57
CA ASP A 96 -9.66 -0.52 -3.09
C ASP A 96 -10.14 -1.63 -2.13
N THR A 97 -10.18 -2.88 -2.61
CA THR A 97 -10.50 -4.04 -1.78
C THR A 97 -9.50 -5.18 -1.97
N SER A 98 -9.38 -6.02 -0.95
CA SER A 98 -8.50 -7.18 -0.92
C SER A 98 -9.28 -8.49 -1.00
N SER A 99 -8.76 -9.49 -1.73
CA SER A 99 -9.27 -10.85 -1.67
C SER A 99 -9.07 -11.43 -0.27
N ILE A 100 -10.00 -12.25 0.19
CA ILE A 100 -10.05 -12.78 1.57
C ILE A 100 -8.76 -13.48 2.02
N ASN A 101 -8.00 -14.06 1.10
CA ASN A 101 -6.75 -14.79 1.35
C ASN A 101 -5.49 -13.99 0.97
N ARG A 102 -5.59 -12.67 0.73
CA ARG A 102 -4.46 -11.87 0.25
C ARG A 102 -3.28 -11.90 1.22
N ILE A 103 -3.49 -11.54 2.47
CA ILE A 103 -2.42 -11.44 3.47
C ILE A 103 -1.79 -12.81 3.71
N GLU A 104 -2.59 -13.85 3.89
CA GLU A 104 -2.11 -15.22 4.10
C GLU A 104 -1.24 -15.71 2.94
N THR A 105 -1.70 -15.54 1.70
CA THR A 105 -0.95 -15.95 0.49
C THR A 105 0.36 -15.19 0.38
N GLN A 106 0.36 -13.88 0.65
CA GLN A 106 1.56 -13.05 0.57
C GLN A 106 2.57 -13.42 1.66
N ILE A 107 2.16 -13.55 2.92
CA ILE A 107 3.06 -13.91 4.03
C ILE A 107 3.66 -15.30 3.77
N LYS A 108 2.84 -16.30 3.44
CA LYS A 108 3.33 -17.65 3.09
C LYS A 108 4.37 -17.61 1.98
N THR A 109 4.14 -16.81 0.92
CA THR A 109 5.09 -16.67 -0.19
C THR A 109 6.37 -16.00 0.27
N MET A 110 6.28 -14.93 1.09
CA MET A 110 7.46 -14.22 1.60
C MET A 110 8.34 -15.12 2.47
N GLU A 111 7.74 -15.93 3.34
CA GLU A 111 8.47 -16.87 4.19
C GLU A 111 9.10 -18.01 3.39
N THR A 112 8.33 -18.62 2.47
CA THR A 112 8.82 -19.74 1.64
C THR A 112 9.98 -19.33 0.73
N ASP A 113 9.87 -18.18 0.08
CA ASP A 113 10.87 -17.70 -0.89
C ASP A 113 11.93 -16.80 -0.25
N SER A 114 11.89 -16.59 1.09
CA SER A 114 12.79 -15.71 1.85
C SER A 114 12.84 -14.30 1.24
N LEU A 115 11.66 -13.70 1.00
CA LEU A 115 11.52 -12.37 0.40
C LEU A 115 11.50 -11.27 1.48
N ASP A 116 11.87 -10.06 1.06
CA ASP A 116 11.80 -8.87 1.90
C ASP A 116 10.52 -8.08 1.65
N PHE A 117 10.00 -8.13 0.41
CA PHE A 117 8.69 -7.60 0.09
C PHE A 117 8.03 -8.32 -1.09
N CYS A 118 6.74 -8.21 -1.18
CA CYS A 118 5.98 -8.67 -2.35
C CYS A 118 4.78 -7.77 -2.63
N THR A 119 4.33 -7.81 -3.89
CA THR A 119 3.04 -7.28 -4.32
C THR A 119 2.28 -8.36 -5.07
N THR A 120 1.02 -8.13 -5.38
CA THR A 120 0.22 -9.05 -6.19
C THR A 120 -0.16 -8.43 -7.52
N LYS A 121 -0.70 -9.21 -8.44
CA LYS A 121 -1.51 -8.65 -9.51
C LYS A 121 -2.80 -8.09 -8.92
N ALA A 122 -3.41 -7.17 -9.66
CA ALA A 122 -4.70 -6.61 -9.31
C ALA A 122 -5.68 -6.74 -10.47
N ARG A 123 -6.96 -6.84 -10.11
CA ARG A 123 -8.09 -6.75 -11.03
C ARG A 123 -8.66 -5.34 -10.96
N ILE A 124 -9.09 -4.80 -12.09
CA ILE A 124 -9.79 -3.50 -12.12
C ILE A 124 -11.28 -3.74 -11.85
N LYS A 125 -11.84 -3.09 -10.83
CA LYS A 125 -13.25 -3.19 -10.42
C LYS A 125 -14.18 -2.96 -11.62
N GLY A 126 -15.18 -3.81 -11.78
CA GLY A 126 -16.14 -3.72 -12.89
C GLY A 126 -15.62 -4.14 -14.27
N THR A 127 -14.40 -4.69 -14.36
CA THR A 127 -13.82 -5.16 -15.62
C THR A 127 -13.14 -6.52 -15.47
N ASN A 128 -12.83 -7.18 -16.61
CA ASN A 128 -12.00 -8.39 -16.63
C ASN A 128 -10.49 -8.09 -16.77
N LYS A 129 -10.09 -6.82 -16.69
CA LYS A 129 -8.69 -6.43 -16.85
C LYS A 129 -7.88 -6.71 -15.59
N LYS A 130 -6.71 -7.34 -15.77
CA LYS A 130 -5.73 -7.60 -14.71
C LYS A 130 -4.43 -6.86 -15.00
N ILE A 131 -3.82 -6.30 -13.97
CA ILE A 131 -2.55 -5.57 -14.05
C ILE A 131 -1.56 -6.07 -13.00
N PRO A 132 -0.22 -6.04 -13.26
CA PRO A 132 0.36 -5.82 -14.59
C PRO A 132 0.04 -6.97 -15.55
N ASN A 133 -0.14 -6.66 -16.83
CA ASN A 133 -0.41 -7.64 -17.87
C ASN A 133 0.92 -8.13 -18.49
N ILE A 134 1.23 -7.78 -19.75
CA ILE A 134 2.44 -8.20 -20.48
C ILE A 134 3.71 -7.79 -19.73
N SER A 135 3.73 -6.62 -19.10
CA SER A 135 4.86 -6.15 -18.29
C SER A 135 5.18 -7.02 -17.06
N TYR A 136 4.29 -7.95 -16.70
CA TYR A 136 4.56 -8.95 -15.67
C TYR A 136 5.76 -9.85 -16.04
N TYR A 137 5.95 -10.17 -17.31
CA TYR A 137 7.01 -11.06 -17.78
C TYR A 137 8.36 -10.38 -18.02
N ILE A 138 8.40 -9.04 -17.96
CA ILE A 138 9.65 -8.27 -18.10
C ILE A 138 10.40 -8.26 -16.77
N PRO A 139 11.74 -8.47 -16.75
CA PRO A 139 12.53 -8.37 -15.52
C PRO A 139 12.32 -7.02 -14.82
N LYS A 140 11.96 -7.06 -13.53
CA LYS A 140 11.48 -5.86 -12.81
C LYS A 140 12.58 -4.79 -12.66
N LYS A 141 13.85 -5.19 -12.50
CA LYS A 141 14.98 -4.27 -12.48
C LYS A 141 15.11 -3.46 -13.78
N ILE A 142 14.76 -4.06 -14.92
CA ILE A 142 14.74 -3.36 -16.22
C ILE A 142 13.52 -2.46 -16.29
N LEU A 143 12.34 -2.98 -15.90
CA LEU A 143 11.07 -2.25 -16.00
C LEU A 143 11.05 -1.01 -15.11
N LEU A 144 11.67 -1.07 -13.92
CA LEU A 144 11.81 0.07 -13.00
C LEU A 144 12.56 1.27 -13.62
N LYS A 145 13.41 1.07 -14.62
CA LYS A 145 14.04 2.20 -15.34
C LYS A 145 13.02 3.03 -16.13
N TYR A 146 11.85 2.49 -16.40
CA TYR A 146 10.82 3.12 -17.25
C TYR A 146 9.56 3.46 -16.47
N LYS A 147 9.05 2.53 -15.65
CA LYS A 147 7.81 2.68 -14.87
C LYS A 147 7.80 1.82 -13.62
N ASN A 148 6.95 2.17 -12.66
CA ASN A 148 6.67 1.31 -11.51
C ASN A 148 5.84 0.09 -11.94
N PRO A 149 6.33 -1.16 -11.78
CA PRO A 149 5.58 -2.36 -12.08
C PRO A 149 4.75 -2.89 -10.91
N PHE A 150 4.92 -2.34 -9.71
CA PHE A 150 4.34 -2.82 -8.47
C PHE A 150 2.99 -2.13 -8.21
N ILE A 151 2.02 -2.88 -7.71
CA ILE A 151 0.74 -2.34 -7.24
C ILE A 151 0.92 -1.94 -5.78
N HIS A 152 1.00 -0.65 -5.52
CA HIS A 152 1.34 -0.10 -4.20
C HIS A 152 0.36 -0.54 -3.11
N GLY A 153 -0.95 -0.49 -3.38
CA GLY A 153 -1.98 -0.91 -2.41
C GLY A 153 -1.88 -2.38 -2.00
N SER A 154 -1.25 -3.24 -2.82
CA SER A 154 -1.04 -4.65 -2.49
C SER A 154 0.31 -4.97 -1.84
N LEU A 155 1.14 -3.97 -1.52
CA LEU A 155 2.46 -4.19 -0.93
C LEU A 155 2.36 -4.86 0.43
N ILE A 156 3.16 -5.93 0.63
CA ILE A 156 3.59 -6.40 1.96
C ILE A 156 5.11 -6.39 1.99
N ILE A 157 5.66 -5.84 3.09
CA ILE A 157 7.10 -5.63 3.25
C ILE A 157 7.50 -5.85 4.71
N LYS A 158 8.69 -6.38 4.96
CA LYS A 158 9.27 -6.41 6.30
C LYS A 158 9.45 -4.99 6.83
N LYS A 159 9.02 -4.72 8.05
CA LYS A 159 9.15 -3.39 8.67
C LYS A 159 10.62 -2.94 8.71
N GLU A 160 11.56 -3.85 8.99
CA GLU A 160 12.99 -3.56 8.99
C GLU A 160 13.50 -3.02 7.65
N ALA A 161 13.00 -3.53 6.51
CA ALA A 161 13.40 -3.06 5.19
C ALA A 161 12.89 -1.63 4.90
N LEU A 162 11.70 -1.26 5.39
CA LEU A 162 11.20 0.11 5.33
C LEU A 162 12.06 1.06 6.16
N LEU A 163 12.38 0.67 7.39
CA LEU A 163 13.21 1.46 8.29
C LEU A 163 14.62 1.67 7.73
N ASP A 164 15.25 0.61 7.19
CA ASP A 164 16.56 0.70 6.55
C ASP A 164 16.55 1.58 5.29
N CYS A 165 15.44 1.65 4.57
CA CYS A 165 15.28 2.57 3.43
C CYS A 165 14.98 4.02 3.85
N GLY A 166 14.75 4.30 5.14
CA GLY A 166 14.39 5.63 5.63
C GLY A 166 12.93 5.97 5.43
N LEU A 167 12.05 4.95 5.38
CA LEU A 167 10.60 5.07 5.17
C LEU A 167 10.25 5.58 3.75
N TYR A 168 9.08 6.19 3.59
CA TYR A 168 8.73 6.92 2.37
C TYR A 168 9.41 8.30 2.40
N ASP A 169 10.03 8.68 1.29
CA ASP A 169 10.66 10.01 1.16
C ASP A 169 9.58 11.10 1.06
N GLU A 170 9.42 11.91 2.12
CA GLU A 170 8.40 12.95 2.21
C GLU A 170 8.55 14.09 1.21
N ARG A 171 9.71 14.22 0.58
CA ARG A 171 9.94 15.16 -0.51
C ARG A 171 9.20 14.74 -1.78
N PHE A 172 8.79 13.48 -1.87
CA PHE A 172 8.01 12.94 -2.97
C PHE A 172 6.52 12.96 -2.63
N TYR A 173 5.86 14.08 -2.93
CA TYR A 173 4.41 14.21 -2.76
C TYR A 173 3.64 13.30 -3.72
N TYR A 174 4.19 13.11 -4.95
CA TYR A 174 3.72 12.14 -5.94
C TYR A 174 4.80 11.12 -6.23
N SER A 175 4.42 9.94 -6.74
CA SER A 175 5.34 8.83 -7.08
C SER A 175 6.25 8.39 -5.93
N GLN A 176 5.84 8.62 -4.67
CA GLN A 176 6.52 8.15 -3.46
C GLN A 176 6.70 6.64 -3.44
N ASP A 177 5.70 5.91 -3.95
CA ASP A 177 5.74 4.47 -4.14
C ASP A 177 6.85 4.06 -5.11
N TYR A 178 6.98 4.78 -6.21
CA TYR A 178 8.01 4.50 -7.20
C TYR A 178 9.42 4.76 -6.65
N LYS A 179 9.61 5.86 -5.90
CA LYS A 179 10.88 6.15 -5.21
C LYS A 179 11.24 5.02 -4.25
N LEU A 180 10.31 4.61 -3.38
CA LEU A 180 10.53 3.50 -2.46
C LEU A 180 10.92 2.20 -3.18
N MET A 181 10.22 1.83 -4.27
CA MET A 181 10.54 0.61 -5.03
C MET A 181 11.93 0.65 -5.68
N ILE A 182 12.34 1.82 -6.17
CA ILE A 182 13.70 2.02 -6.70
C ILE A 182 14.74 1.82 -5.60
N ASP A 183 14.53 2.40 -4.42
CA ASP A 183 15.47 2.30 -3.30
C ASP A 183 15.60 0.87 -2.80
N LEU A 184 14.49 0.17 -2.58
CA LEU A 184 14.47 -1.23 -2.15
C LEU A 184 15.22 -2.13 -3.15
N VAL A 185 14.91 -2.00 -4.43
CA VAL A 185 15.56 -2.83 -5.47
C VAL A 185 17.04 -2.47 -5.65
N SER A 186 17.41 -1.20 -5.48
CA SER A 186 18.80 -0.75 -5.56
C SER A 186 19.65 -1.24 -4.38
N LYS A 187 19.05 -1.34 -3.20
CA LYS A 187 19.68 -1.93 -2.00
C LYS A 187 19.77 -3.46 -2.07
N GLY A 188 19.17 -4.11 -3.06
CA GLY A 188 19.28 -5.54 -3.28
C GLY A 188 18.25 -6.38 -2.55
N TYR A 189 17.21 -5.79 -1.97
CA TYR A 189 16.11 -6.50 -1.33
C TYR A 189 15.43 -7.48 -2.28
N LYS A 190 15.10 -8.67 -1.76
CA LYS A 190 14.47 -9.75 -2.52
C LYS A 190 12.96 -9.52 -2.60
N PHE A 191 12.41 -9.66 -3.79
CA PHE A 191 11.00 -9.38 -4.01
C PHE A 191 10.35 -10.30 -5.04
N LYS A 192 9.01 -10.33 -5.00
CA LYS A 192 8.18 -11.03 -5.98
C LYS A 192 6.89 -10.26 -6.25
N ILE A 193 6.43 -10.28 -7.50
CA ILE A 193 5.04 -9.96 -7.82
C ILE A 193 4.30 -11.28 -7.91
N ILE A 194 3.40 -11.55 -7.00
CA ILE A 194 2.59 -12.78 -6.97
C ILE A 194 1.64 -12.75 -8.18
N LYS A 195 1.54 -13.89 -8.87
CA LYS A 195 0.78 -14.00 -10.13
C LYS A 195 -0.74 -13.87 -9.95
N GLU A 196 -1.21 -14.18 -8.75
CA GLU A 196 -2.63 -14.13 -8.39
C GLU A 196 -3.10 -12.68 -8.26
N ASP A 197 -4.35 -12.42 -8.71
CA ASP A 197 -5.00 -11.10 -8.61
C ASP A 197 -5.73 -11.00 -7.27
N LEU A 198 -4.96 -10.80 -6.20
CA LEU A 198 -5.47 -10.75 -4.82
C LEU A 198 -5.89 -9.33 -4.38
N TYR A 199 -5.85 -8.37 -5.28
CA TYR A 199 -6.19 -6.98 -5.05
C TYR A 199 -7.17 -6.48 -6.12
N CYS A 200 -8.14 -5.64 -5.73
CA CYS A 200 -9.13 -5.09 -6.63
C CYS A 200 -9.06 -3.56 -6.60
N LEU A 201 -8.60 -2.99 -7.71
CA LEU A 201 -8.41 -1.56 -7.89
C LEU A 201 -9.72 -0.88 -8.31
N ASN A 202 -10.05 0.19 -7.63
CA ASN A 202 -11.07 1.13 -8.07
C ASN A 202 -10.41 2.23 -8.93
N TYR A 203 -10.89 2.37 -10.16
CA TYR A 203 -10.29 3.28 -11.16
C TYR A 203 -11.09 4.59 -11.33
N SER A 204 -12.18 4.80 -10.55
CA SER A 204 -13.13 5.88 -10.82
C SER A 204 -12.61 7.30 -10.53
N ASP A 205 -11.69 7.50 -9.56
CA ASP A 205 -11.22 8.83 -9.15
C ASP A 205 -9.72 8.85 -8.79
N ASN A 206 -8.90 8.17 -9.57
CA ASN A 206 -7.52 7.90 -9.22
C ASN A 206 -6.64 9.16 -9.32
N ILE A 207 -5.89 9.49 -8.26
CA ILE A 207 -4.88 10.58 -8.19
C ILE A 207 -3.95 10.54 -9.40
N SER A 208 -3.60 9.34 -9.89
CA SER A 208 -2.75 9.14 -11.05
C SER A 208 -3.31 9.69 -12.36
N ILE A 209 -4.64 9.87 -12.46
CA ILE A 209 -5.30 10.44 -13.64
C ILE A 209 -5.35 11.96 -13.53
N ASN A 210 -5.73 12.47 -12.36
CA ASN A 210 -5.96 13.89 -12.12
C ASN A 210 -4.67 14.71 -12.09
N PHE A 211 -3.54 14.11 -11.68
CA PHE A 211 -2.24 14.78 -11.51
C PHE A 211 -1.15 14.15 -12.37
N LYS A 212 -1.47 13.83 -13.63
CA LYS A 212 -0.59 13.07 -14.53
C LYS A 212 0.77 13.74 -14.81
N GLU A 213 0.80 15.07 -14.94
CA GLU A 213 2.05 15.78 -15.22
C GLU A 213 2.95 15.83 -13.98
N GLN A 214 2.37 16.09 -12.80
CA GLN A 214 3.09 16.03 -11.52
C GLN A 214 3.65 14.63 -11.29
N GLN A 215 2.84 13.60 -11.49
CA GLN A 215 3.28 12.21 -11.39
C GLN A 215 4.49 11.92 -12.30
N LYS A 216 4.47 12.40 -13.55
CA LYS A 216 5.60 12.24 -14.49
C LYS A 216 6.86 12.96 -14.01
N TYR A 217 6.71 14.19 -13.49
CA TYR A 217 7.84 14.97 -12.98
C TYR A 217 8.51 14.25 -11.80
N TYR A 218 7.71 13.87 -10.77
CA TYR A 218 8.22 13.16 -9.60
C TYR A 218 8.80 11.78 -9.96
N ALA A 219 8.18 11.05 -10.88
CA ALA A 219 8.71 9.79 -11.38
C ALA A 219 10.07 9.97 -12.10
N LYS A 220 10.27 11.10 -12.83
CA LYS A 220 11.55 11.45 -13.42
C LYS A 220 12.61 11.76 -12.36
N CYS A 221 12.25 12.48 -11.32
CA CYS A 221 13.10 12.75 -10.15
C CYS A 221 13.53 11.45 -9.46
N ALA A 222 12.59 10.56 -9.18
CA ALA A 222 12.86 9.26 -8.58
C ALA A 222 13.86 8.43 -9.41
N LYS A 223 13.66 8.35 -10.75
CA LYS A 223 14.56 7.63 -11.65
C LYS A 223 15.98 8.20 -11.70
N LYS A 224 16.13 9.51 -11.56
CA LYS A 224 17.42 10.19 -11.55
C LYS A 224 18.04 10.30 -10.17
N ASN A 225 17.33 9.84 -9.13
CA ASN A 225 17.70 10.00 -7.72
C ASN A 225 17.99 11.47 -7.34
N ILE A 226 17.14 12.39 -7.80
CA ILE A 226 17.19 13.81 -7.46
C ILE A 226 15.95 14.20 -6.64
N THR A 227 16.12 15.16 -5.73
CA THR A 227 15.01 15.72 -4.97
C THR A 227 14.08 16.53 -5.89
N PRO A 228 12.75 16.33 -5.83
CA PRO A 228 11.81 17.20 -6.53
C PRO A 228 11.90 18.64 -5.98
N GLU A 229 11.78 19.61 -6.86
CA GLU A 229 11.58 21.01 -6.47
C GLU A 229 10.11 21.19 -6.05
N SER A 230 9.90 21.89 -4.93
CA SER A 230 8.59 22.16 -4.34
C SER A 230 7.81 23.21 -5.12
#